data_2fe095055c98c51c96d67ff275ee1a6d
#
_entry.id   2fe095055c98c51c96d67ff275ee1a6d
#
_cell.length_a   1.000
_cell.length_b   1.000
_cell.length_c   1.000
_cell.angle_alpha   90.00
_cell.angle_beta   90.00
_cell.angle_gamma   90.00
#
_symmetry.space_group_name_H-M   'P 1'
#
loop_
_entity.id
_entity.type
_entity.pdbx_description
1 polymer ?
#
loop_
_entity_poly.entity_id
_entity_poly.type
_entity_poly.pdbx_seq_one_letter_code
_entity_poly.pdbx_strand_id
1 'polypeptide(L)'
;MAGSSFGNLFRITTWGESHGKGIGVVVDGCPAGLSLCEEDIQKFLDRRKPGQSKFTTQRRESDTVEILSGVFEGKTTGTPISMMVWNKDQHSADYSEIASYYRPGHADFCFDEKYGFRDYRGGGRSSGRETIGRVAGGAIAIKILEQMDISILAYSQAIGPVSIDPARFDPAEISKNKLYMPDATAAAKASAYLEKCLQEQNSSGGIIECQIFGLPVGLGDPVFEKLDANLAKAILSIGAVKGFEIGAGFGAATTTGLTNNDAFCMENGHISKRTNYSGGTLGGMSDGSLLFFRAAVKPTPSIAATQQTVNKDGKEIEISIKGRHDPIIVPRAVVVVEAMTAITILDALLSNMTARLDRIIDFYRQ
;
A
#
# COMPACT_ATOMS: atom_id res chain seq x y z
N MET A 1 18.06 2.37 -14.00
CA MET A 1 17.63 3.04 -12.75
C MET A 1 17.26 1.98 -11.73
N ALA A 2 17.68 2.15 -10.51
CA ALA A 2 17.34 1.23 -9.43
C ALA A 2 15.87 1.39 -9.05
N GLY A 3 15.05 0.35 -9.24
CA GLY A 3 13.61 0.35 -8.91
C GLY A 3 13.31 0.23 -7.42
N SER A 4 14.25 0.63 -6.54
CA SER A 4 14.10 0.51 -5.08
C SER A 4 13.89 1.86 -4.37
N SER A 5 13.86 2.97 -5.12
CA SER A 5 13.59 4.31 -4.59
C SER A 5 12.26 4.84 -5.14
N PHE A 6 11.52 5.57 -4.30
CA PHE A 6 10.24 6.18 -4.62
C PHE A 6 10.13 7.55 -3.94
N GLY A 7 9.50 8.54 -4.61
CA GLY A 7 9.41 9.94 -4.20
C GLY A 7 10.56 10.78 -4.75
N ASN A 8 10.40 12.09 -4.70
CA ASN A 8 11.36 13.09 -5.17
C ASN A 8 11.98 13.87 -4.02
N LEU A 9 11.19 14.67 -3.30
CA LEU A 9 11.61 15.46 -2.13
C LEU A 9 11.48 14.65 -0.84
N PHE A 10 10.32 14.03 -0.59
CA PHE A 10 10.20 13.01 0.44
C PHE A 10 10.39 11.64 -0.21
N ARG A 11 11.56 11.08 -0.08
CA ARG A 11 11.98 9.91 -0.82
C ARG A 11 12.30 8.75 0.10
N ILE A 12 11.85 7.56 -0.28
CA ILE A 12 12.24 6.32 0.38
C ILE A 12 13.13 5.48 -0.55
N THR A 13 14.10 4.78 0.04
CA THR A 13 14.87 3.74 -0.63
C THR A 13 14.80 2.47 0.21
N THR A 14 14.13 1.44 -0.29
CA THR A 14 13.97 0.15 0.41
C THR A 14 15.05 -0.84 -0.02
N TRP A 15 15.49 -1.68 0.92
CA TRP A 15 16.52 -2.70 0.71
C TRP A 15 16.23 -3.96 1.52
N GLY A 16 16.97 -5.03 1.25
CA GLY A 16 16.82 -6.32 1.92
C GLY A 16 15.79 -7.24 1.27
N GLU A 17 15.88 -8.52 1.57
CA GLU A 17 15.06 -9.61 1.02
C GLU A 17 14.40 -10.42 2.13
N SER A 18 13.35 -11.16 1.75
CA SER A 18 12.53 -11.96 2.69
C SER A 18 13.34 -13.03 3.44
N HIS A 19 14.43 -13.51 2.89
CA HIS A 19 15.34 -14.52 3.47
C HIS A 19 16.76 -13.98 3.66
N GLY A 20 16.96 -12.66 3.54
CA GLY A 20 18.19 -11.97 3.97
C GLY A 20 18.21 -11.77 5.48
N LYS A 21 19.25 -11.15 6.02
CA LYS A 21 19.40 -10.86 7.45
C LYS A 21 18.35 -9.90 7.97
N GLY A 22 17.96 -8.91 7.15
CA GLY A 22 16.98 -7.90 7.52
C GLY A 22 16.39 -7.19 6.30
N ILE A 23 15.39 -6.37 6.56
CA ILE A 23 14.75 -5.48 5.59
C ILE A 23 14.78 -4.09 6.17
N GLY A 24 15.11 -3.10 5.36
CA GLY A 24 15.18 -1.74 5.82
C GLY A 24 14.75 -0.71 4.79
N VAL A 25 14.73 0.51 5.24
CA VAL A 25 14.41 1.70 4.46
C VAL A 25 15.29 2.86 4.89
N VAL A 26 15.70 3.66 3.95
CA VAL A 26 16.22 5.00 4.17
C VAL A 26 15.16 5.99 3.71
N VAL A 27 14.77 6.90 4.60
CA VAL A 27 13.88 8.03 4.31
C VAL A 27 14.75 9.28 4.21
N ASP A 28 14.70 9.95 3.08
CA ASP A 28 15.39 11.20 2.80
C ASP A 28 14.37 12.31 2.57
N GLY A 29 14.71 13.56 2.94
CA GLY A 29 13.80 14.72 2.80
C GLY A 29 12.74 14.85 3.91
N CYS A 30 12.89 14.15 5.04
CA CYS A 30 12.06 14.40 6.21
C CYS A 30 12.48 15.71 6.87
N PRO A 31 11.56 16.68 7.09
CA PRO A 31 11.89 17.91 7.81
C PRO A 31 12.43 17.66 9.22
N ALA A 32 13.32 18.54 9.71
CA ALA A 32 13.80 18.51 11.09
C ALA A 32 12.69 18.93 12.07
N GLY A 33 12.76 18.41 13.31
CA GLY A 33 11.90 18.85 14.41
C GLY A 33 10.63 18.03 14.62
N LEU A 34 10.34 17.03 13.76
CA LEU A 34 9.24 16.08 14.01
C LEU A 34 9.59 15.20 15.22
N SER A 35 8.71 15.15 16.22
CA SER A 35 8.82 14.17 17.31
C SER A 35 8.65 12.75 16.72
N LEU A 36 9.65 11.87 16.92
CA LEU A 36 9.67 10.53 16.33
C LEU A 36 10.37 9.52 17.24
N CYS A 37 9.72 8.38 17.45
CA CYS A 37 10.28 7.21 18.11
C CYS A 37 9.83 5.93 17.39
N GLU A 38 10.39 4.79 17.78
CA GLU A 38 10.07 3.49 17.18
C GLU A 38 8.59 3.12 17.34
N GLU A 39 7.95 3.48 18.43
CA GLU A 39 6.53 3.20 18.72
C GLU A 39 5.60 3.88 17.68
N ASP A 40 5.97 5.06 17.19
CA ASP A 40 5.22 5.77 16.16
C ASP A 40 5.13 4.97 14.86
N ILE A 41 6.16 4.20 14.56
CA ILE A 41 6.28 3.38 13.36
C ILE A 41 5.72 1.98 13.63
N GLN A 42 6.01 1.42 14.80
CA GLN A 42 5.65 0.06 15.17
C GLN A 42 4.14 -0.20 15.10
N LYS A 43 3.32 0.76 15.51
CA LYS A 43 1.84 0.66 15.42
C LYS A 43 1.33 0.37 14.00
N PHE A 44 2.01 0.87 12.96
CA PHE A 44 1.68 0.59 11.55
C PHE A 44 2.26 -0.76 11.12
N LEU A 45 3.48 -1.09 11.52
CA LEU A 45 4.08 -2.40 11.24
C LEU A 45 3.28 -3.53 11.90
N ASP A 46 2.71 -3.30 13.08
CA ASP A 46 1.84 -4.26 13.75
C ASP A 46 0.57 -4.58 12.95
N ARG A 47 0.01 -3.62 12.21
CA ARG A 47 -1.10 -3.85 11.29
C ARG A 47 -0.69 -4.64 10.05
N ARG A 48 0.60 -4.53 9.63
CA ARG A 48 1.16 -5.22 8.46
C ARG A 48 1.61 -6.65 8.75
N LYS A 49 2.14 -6.93 9.95
CA LYS A 49 2.81 -8.20 10.29
C LYS A 49 1.92 -9.43 10.06
N PRO A 50 2.51 -10.63 9.83
CA PRO A 50 1.77 -11.87 9.73
C PRO A 50 1.19 -12.31 11.09
N GLY A 51 0.33 -13.33 11.09
CA GLY A 51 -0.16 -13.97 12.32
C GLY A 51 -1.28 -13.22 13.06
N GLN A 52 -1.97 -12.27 12.43
CA GLN A 52 -2.99 -11.44 13.07
C GLN A 52 -4.38 -12.11 13.17
N SER A 53 -4.64 -13.11 12.34
CA SER A 53 -5.92 -13.83 12.30
C SER A 53 -5.75 -15.23 11.73
N LYS A 54 -6.81 -16.06 11.84
CA LYS A 54 -6.85 -17.39 11.20
C LYS A 54 -6.78 -17.33 9.67
N PHE A 55 -6.99 -16.15 9.07
CA PHE A 55 -6.90 -15.91 7.63
C PHE A 55 -5.54 -15.37 7.18
N THR A 56 -4.56 -15.31 8.07
CA THR A 56 -3.18 -14.94 7.76
C THR A 56 -2.23 -16.09 8.07
N THR A 57 -1.06 -16.08 7.41
CA THR A 57 -0.02 -17.08 7.68
C THR A 57 0.31 -17.15 9.17
N GLN A 58 0.56 -18.37 9.67
CA GLN A 58 0.95 -18.62 11.07
C GLN A 58 2.42 -18.25 11.38
N ARG A 59 3.14 -17.61 10.44
CA ARG A 59 4.48 -17.09 10.74
C ARG A 59 4.41 -16.10 11.90
N ARG A 60 5.34 -16.20 12.82
CA ARG A 60 5.46 -15.30 13.97
C ARG A 60 6.68 -14.41 13.78
N GLU A 61 6.47 -13.24 13.22
CA GLU A 61 7.49 -12.19 13.11
C GLU A 61 7.06 -11.02 13.96
N SER A 62 7.95 -10.54 14.82
CA SER A 62 7.66 -9.34 15.64
C SER A 62 7.66 -8.09 14.79
N ASP A 63 8.41 -8.10 13.68
CA ASP A 63 8.68 -6.95 12.82
C ASP A 63 9.09 -5.70 13.62
N THR A 64 9.88 -5.92 14.69
CA THR A 64 10.36 -4.84 15.54
C THR A 64 11.30 -3.94 14.76
N VAL A 65 10.96 -2.66 14.68
CA VAL A 65 11.75 -1.66 13.97
C VAL A 65 12.82 -1.08 14.88
N GLU A 66 13.99 -0.79 14.30
CA GLU A 66 15.08 -0.04 14.93
C GLU A 66 15.36 1.20 14.09
N ILE A 67 15.43 2.38 14.70
CA ILE A 67 15.88 3.63 14.06
C ILE A 67 17.38 3.73 14.24
N LEU A 68 18.13 3.76 13.12
CA LEU A 68 19.60 3.73 13.14
C LEU A 68 20.23 5.12 12.95
N SER A 69 19.49 6.09 12.40
CA SER A 69 19.98 7.45 12.15
C SER A 69 18.82 8.44 11.96
N GLY A 70 19.15 9.73 11.93
CA GLY A 70 18.22 10.81 11.58
C GLY A 70 17.30 11.27 12.71
N VAL A 71 17.50 10.76 13.94
CA VAL A 71 16.76 11.16 15.13
C VAL A 71 17.75 11.47 16.27
N PHE A 72 17.55 12.59 16.95
CA PHE A 72 18.30 13.00 18.13
C PHE A 72 17.35 13.58 19.18
N GLU A 73 17.46 13.13 20.43
CA GLU A 73 16.57 13.53 21.54
C GLU A 73 15.07 13.44 21.17
N GLY A 74 14.68 12.36 20.48
CA GLY A 74 13.29 12.11 20.07
C GLY A 74 12.75 13.02 18.95
N LYS A 75 13.62 13.74 18.22
CA LYS A 75 13.24 14.62 17.09
C LYS A 75 14.06 14.30 15.86
N THR A 76 13.43 14.42 14.70
CA THR A 76 14.12 14.31 13.40
C THR A 76 15.11 15.45 13.22
N THR A 77 16.26 15.15 12.59
CA THR A 77 17.38 16.10 12.43
C THR A 77 17.46 16.73 11.04
N GLY A 78 16.57 16.33 10.10
CA GLY A 78 16.65 16.75 8.69
C GLY A 78 17.66 15.94 7.87
N THR A 79 18.38 14.99 8.48
CA THR A 79 19.28 14.07 7.81
C THR A 79 18.57 12.75 7.50
N PRO A 80 19.12 11.87 6.63
CA PRO A 80 18.46 10.62 6.29
C PRO A 80 18.15 9.73 7.50
N ILE A 81 16.90 9.28 7.59
CA ILE A 81 16.43 8.36 8.62
C ILE A 81 16.57 6.95 8.09
N SER A 82 17.47 6.16 8.68
CA SER A 82 17.63 4.74 8.38
C SER A 82 16.89 3.90 9.40
N MET A 83 16.09 2.95 8.93
CA MET A 83 15.33 2.04 9.77
C MET A 83 15.48 0.61 9.29
N MET A 84 15.47 -0.35 10.21
CA MET A 84 15.65 -1.76 9.91
C MET A 84 14.77 -2.65 10.78
N VAL A 85 14.37 -3.79 10.20
CA VAL A 85 13.71 -4.92 10.86
C VAL A 85 14.52 -6.17 10.57
N TRP A 86 14.92 -6.89 11.62
CA TRP A 86 15.62 -8.18 11.50
C TRP A 86 14.66 -9.31 11.14
N ASN A 87 15.07 -10.19 10.22
CA ASN A 87 14.34 -11.41 9.91
C ASN A 87 14.71 -12.49 10.95
N LYS A 88 13.74 -13.00 11.70
CA LYS A 88 13.97 -13.98 12.78
C LYS A 88 13.46 -15.39 12.46
N ASP A 89 12.39 -15.54 11.67
CA ASP A 89 11.74 -16.82 11.35
C ASP A 89 12.00 -17.25 9.89
N GLN A 90 13.28 -17.57 9.59
CA GLN A 90 13.71 -18.03 8.27
C GLN A 90 13.86 -19.56 8.31
N HIS A 91 12.97 -20.29 7.66
CA HIS A 91 13.11 -21.75 7.46
C HIS A 91 13.51 -22.03 6.00
N SER A 92 14.80 -22.07 5.72
CA SER A 92 15.35 -22.31 4.36
C SER A 92 15.14 -23.73 3.85
N ALA A 93 14.89 -24.71 4.71
CA ALA A 93 14.66 -26.11 4.34
C ALA A 93 13.36 -26.33 3.55
N ASP A 94 12.36 -25.46 3.71
CA ASP A 94 11.04 -25.58 3.06
C ASP A 94 11.06 -25.26 1.55
N TYR A 95 12.20 -24.88 0.97
CA TYR A 95 12.26 -24.31 -0.39
C TYR A 95 13.10 -25.11 -1.39
N SER A 96 13.67 -26.27 -1.00
CA SER A 96 14.54 -27.05 -1.89
C SER A 96 13.83 -27.56 -3.15
N GLU A 97 12.57 -27.96 -3.06
CA GLU A 97 11.78 -28.41 -4.21
C GLU A 97 11.45 -27.24 -5.17
N ILE A 98 11.25 -26.03 -4.63
CA ILE A 98 10.91 -24.82 -5.40
C ILE A 98 12.05 -24.39 -6.33
N ALA A 99 13.28 -24.85 -6.09
CA ALA A 99 14.43 -24.57 -6.96
C ALA A 99 14.26 -25.16 -8.37
N SER A 100 13.49 -26.26 -8.51
CA SER A 100 13.41 -27.04 -9.75
C SER A 100 12.27 -26.66 -10.69
N TYR A 101 11.28 -25.84 -10.24
CA TYR A 101 10.12 -25.45 -11.04
C TYR A 101 9.74 -23.98 -10.86
N TYR A 102 8.81 -23.52 -11.68
CA TYR A 102 8.27 -22.16 -11.62
C TYR A 102 6.88 -22.17 -11.00
N ARG A 103 6.71 -21.47 -9.88
CA ARG A 103 5.41 -21.40 -9.19
C ARG A 103 4.43 -20.54 -9.99
N PRO A 104 3.21 -21.02 -10.28
CA PRO A 104 2.18 -20.23 -10.94
C PRO A 104 1.94 -18.91 -10.21
N GLY A 105 1.80 -17.83 -10.95
CA GLY A 105 1.51 -16.50 -10.42
C GLY A 105 2.60 -15.81 -9.62
N HIS A 106 3.80 -16.44 -9.49
CA HIS A 106 5.00 -15.85 -8.88
C HIS A 106 5.98 -15.33 -9.93
N ALA A 107 6.99 -14.59 -9.48
CA ALA A 107 8.00 -14.00 -10.36
C ALA A 107 9.21 -14.91 -10.64
N ASP A 108 9.13 -16.20 -10.31
CA ASP A 108 10.25 -17.13 -10.36
C ASP A 108 10.91 -17.17 -11.75
N PHE A 109 10.13 -17.37 -12.78
CA PHE A 109 10.58 -17.38 -14.17
C PHE A 109 11.19 -16.02 -14.58
N CYS A 110 10.49 -14.93 -14.24
CA CYS A 110 10.98 -13.58 -14.60
C CYS A 110 12.30 -13.24 -13.92
N PHE A 111 12.58 -13.72 -12.71
CA PHE A 111 13.87 -13.51 -12.02
C PHE A 111 14.98 -14.31 -12.69
N ASP A 112 14.76 -15.58 -13.02
CA ASP A 112 15.73 -16.41 -13.69
C ASP A 112 16.09 -15.81 -15.08
N GLU A 113 15.10 -15.40 -15.88
CA GLU A 113 15.33 -14.81 -17.20
C GLU A 113 16.00 -13.43 -17.12
N LYS A 114 15.61 -12.60 -16.17
CA LYS A 114 16.11 -11.23 -16.08
C LYS A 114 17.52 -11.14 -15.51
N TYR A 115 17.82 -11.96 -14.48
CA TYR A 115 19.06 -11.85 -13.72
C TYR A 115 20.00 -13.05 -13.93
N GLY A 116 19.58 -14.07 -14.69
CA GLY A 116 20.35 -15.29 -14.94
C GLY A 116 20.32 -16.31 -13.79
N PHE A 117 19.86 -15.91 -12.62
CA PHE A 117 19.65 -16.77 -11.45
C PHE A 117 18.71 -16.11 -10.44
N ARG A 118 18.18 -16.88 -9.50
CA ARG A 118 17.36 -16.38 -8.41
C ARG A 118 17.72 -17.01 -7.08
N ASP A 119 17.47 -16.31 -5.98
CA ASP A 119 17.38 -16.92 -4.66
C ASP A 119 16.01 -17.60 -4.54
N TYR A 120 15.99 -18.93 -4.67
CA TYR A 120 14.75 -19.73 -4.63
C TYR A 120 14.15 -19.86 -3.23
N ARG A 121 14.88 -19.47 -2.16
CA ARG A 121 14.42 -19.59 -0.76
C ARG A 121 13.20 -18.73 -0.44
N GLY A 122 12.77 -17.85 -1.35
CA GLY A 122 11.54 -17.06 -1.19
C GLY A 122 11.30 -16.13 -2.36
N GLY A 123 10.41 -15.15 -2.15
CA GLY A 123 10.07 -14.13 -3.15
C GLY A 123 11.10 -13.00 -3.27
N GLY A 124 12.17 -13.00 -2.48
CA GLY A 124 13.19 -11.94 -2.49
C GLY A 124 12.57 -10.56 -2.34
N ARG A 125 12.94 -9.65 -3.26
CA ARG A 125 12.39 -8.27 -3.35
C ARG A 125 10.92 -8.23 -3.79
N SER A 126 10.37 -9.29 -4.39
CA SER A 126 8.94 -9.37 -4.74
C SER A 126 8.07 -9.98 -3.63
N SER A 127 8.66 -10.30 -2.48
CA SER A 127 7.93 -10.78 -1.31
C SER A 127 7.11 -9.67 -0.65
N GLY A 128 5.96 -10.02 -0.07
CA GLY A 128 5.18 -9.10 0.77
C GLY A 128 5.93 -8.52 1.98
N ARG A 129 7.06 -9.13 2.38
CA ARG A 129 7.92 -8.56 3.44
C ARG A 129 8.63 -7.26 3.03
N GLU A 130 8.85 -7.02 1.74
CA GLU A 130 9.41 -5.76 1.24
C GLU A 130 8.58 -4.55 1.71
N THR A 131 7.27 -4.73 1.88
CA THR A 131 6.36 -3.67 2.34
C THR A 131 6.66 -3.15 3.76
N ILE A 132 7.51 -3.81 4.55
CA ILE A 132 8.01 -3.30 5.84
C ILE A 132 8.64 -1.92 5.65
N GLY A 133 9.54 -1.78 4.67
CA GLY A 133 10.21 -0.50 4.39
C GLY A 133 9.24 0.59 3.93
N ARG A 134 8.22 0.22 3.14
CA ARG A 134 7.17 1.15 2.70
C ARG A 134 6.34 1.66 3.87
N VAL A 135 5.90 0.74 4.74
CA VAL A 135 5.08 1.08 5.91
C VAL A 135 5.88 1.91 6.91
N ALA A 136 7.15 1.58 7.16
CA ALA A 136 8.00 2.36 8.05
C ALA A 136 8.21 3.80 7.54
N GLY A 137 8.51 3.98 6.25
CA GLY A 137 8.62 5.31 5.65
C GLY A 137 7.29 6.06 5.60
N GLY A 138 6.20 5.34 5.30
CA GLY A 138 4.85 5.90 5.27
C GLY A 138 4.34 6.35 6.63
N ALA A 139 4.73 5.67 7.73
CA ALA A 139 4.37 6.07 9.08
C ALA A 139 4.92 7.47 9.42
N ILE A 140 6.13 7.79 8.98
CA ILE A 140 6.71 9.14 9.12
C ILE A 140 5.90 10.15 8.30
N ALA A 141 5.56 9.82 7.06
CA ALA A 141 4.77 10.69 6.20
C ALA A 141 3.37 10.96 6.80
N ILE A 142 2.69 9.92 7.31
CA ILE A 142 1.38 10.08 7.99
C ILE A 142 1.51 11.03 9.19
N LYS A 143 2.54 10.86 10.01
CA LYS A 143 2.74 11.71 11.19
C LYS A 143 2.97 13.19 10.84
N ILE A 144 3.61 13.47 9.69
CA ILE A 144 3.76 14.84 9.18
C ILE A 144 2.42 15.37 8.65
N LEU A 145 1.67 14.57 7.89
CA LEU A 145 0.38 14.96 7.32
C LEU A 145 -0.66 15.27 8.41
N GLU A 146 -0.66 14.50 9.51
CA GLU A 146 -1.52 14.73 10.68
C GLU A 146 -1.29 16.11 11.32
N GLN A 147 -0.06 16.69 11.25
CA GLN A 147 0.21 18.07 11.74
C GLN A 147 -0.44 19.15 10.84
N MET A 148 -0.93 18.77 9.66
CA MET A 148 -1.58 19.66 8.70
C MET A 148 -3.07 19.31 8.55
N ASP A 149 -3.66 18.58 9.49
CA ASP A 149 -5.04 18.11 9.47
C ASP A 149 -5.41 17.28 8.22
N ILE A 150 -4.39 16.64 7.60
CA ILE A 150 -4.59 15.71 6.49
C ILE A 150 -4.63 14.30 7.05
N SER A 151 -5.71 13.59 6.80
CA SER A 151 -5.88 12.20 7.26
C SER A 151 -6.13 11.25 6.10
N ILE A 152 -5.66 10.01 6.27
CA ILE A 152 -5.77 8.93 5.28
C ILE A 152 -6.46 7.75 5.95
N LEU A 153 -7.50 7.25 5.31
CA LEU A 153 -8.28 6.10 5.75
C LEU A 153 -8.35 5.08 4.63
N ALA A 154 -7.77 3.90 4.82
CA ALA A 154 -7.97 2.79 3.90
C ALA A 154 -8.67 1.63 4.59
N TYR A 155 -9.44 0.86 3.81
CA TYR A 155 -10.21 -0.27 4.30
C TYR A 155 -10.46 -1.30 3.19
N SER A 156 -10.81 -2.52 3.59
CA SER A 156 -11.26 -3.56 2.68
C SER A 156 -12.69 -3.25 2.21
N GLN A 157 -12.82 -2.78 0.98
CA GLN A 157 -14.11 -2.50 0.35
C GLN A 157 -14.80 -3.78 -0.11
N ALA A 158 -14.02 -4.76 -0.60
CA ALA A 158 -14.54 -6.08 -0.96
C ALA A 158 -13.51 -7.17 -0.68
N ILE A 159 -14.01 -8.37 -0.34
CA ILE A 159 -13.24 -9.61 -0.20
C ILE A 159 -13.91 -10.67 -1.05
N GLY A 160 -13.24 -11.10 -2.12
CA GLY A 160 -13.84 -11.96 -3.13
C GLY A 160 -15.16 -11.35 -3.65
N PRO A 161 -16.27 -12.10 -3.61
CA PRO A 161 -17.58 -11.62 -4.07
C PRO A 161 -18.33 -10.77 -3.03
N VAL A 162 -17.78 -10.58 -1.83
CA VAL A 162 -18.48 -9.88 -0.72
C VAL A 162 -18.00 -8.44 -0.66
N SER A 163 -18.87 -7.50 -1.03
CA SER A 163 -18.64 -6.06 -0.91
C SER A 163 -19.39 -5.48 0.28
N ILE A 164 -18.90 -4.36 0.81
CA ILE A 164 -19.62 -3.55 1.78
C ILE A 164 -20.89 -2.96 1.15
N ASP A 165 -21.86 -2.65 1.99
CA ASP A 165 -22.99 -1.81 1.62
C ASP A 165 -22.70 -0.37 2.08
N PRO A 166 -22.63 0.61 1.15
CA PRO A 166 -22.37 2.00 1.51
C PRO A 166 -23.34 2.56 2.56
N ALA A 167 -24.58 2.05 2.63
CA ALA A 167 -25.56 2.47 3.63
C ALA A 167 -25.24 1.98 5.06
N ARG A 168 -24.33 1.00 5.20
CA ARG A 168 -23.85 0.46 6.49
C ARG A 168 -22.38 0.82 6.78
N PHE A 169 -21.85 1.79 6.07
CA PHE A 169 -20.48 2.24 6.28
C PHE A 169 -20.32 2.88 7.66
N ASP A 170 -19.51 2.28 8.51
CA ASP A 170 -19.09 2.81 9.81
C ASP A 170 -17.56 2.73 9.95
N PRO A 171 -16.83 3.86 9.94
CA PRO A 171 -15.38 3.86 10.10
C PRO A 171 -14.91 3.19 11.39
N ALA A 172 -15.71 3.24 12.46
CA ALA A 172 -15.36 2.61 13.73
C ALA A 172 -15.32 1.07 13.66
N GLU A 173 -15.99 0.46 12.69
CA GLU A 173 -15.98 -0.99 12.47
C GLU A 173 -14.65 -1.49 11.87
N ILE A 174 -13.90 -0.62 11.16
CA ILE A 174 -12.64 -1.00 10.48
C ILE A 174 -11.65 -1.65 11.45
N SER A 175 -11.48 -1.06 12.63
CA SER A 175 -10.54 -1.57 13.64
C SER A 175 -11.10 -2.73 14.49
N LYS A 176 -12.41 -2.97 14.47
CA LYS A 176 -13.08 -3.98 15.31
C LYS A 176 -13.02 -5.39 14.69
N ASN A 177 -12.80 -5.50 13.39
CA ASN A 177 -12.71 -6.80 12.72
C ASN A 177 -11.35 -6.99 12.01
N LYS A 178 -10.93 -8.24 11.89
CA LYS A 178 -9.63 -8.61 11.32
C LYS A 178 -9.55 -8.50 9.79
N LEU A 179 -10.65 -8.16 9.15
CA LEU A 179 -10.73 -7.95 7.70
C LEU A 179 -10.66 -6.47 7.31
N TYR A 180 -10.66 -5.56 8.31
CA TYR A 180 -10.65 -4.10 8.09
C TYR A 180 -11.81 -3.63 7.20
N MET A 181 -13.00 -4.24 7.34
CA MET A 181 -14.20 -3.83 6.61
C MET A 181 -15.02 -2.86 7.47
N PRO A 182 -15.51 -1.74 6.91
CA PRO A 182 -16.37 -0.77 7.63
C PRO A 182 -17.84 -1.18 7.73
N ASP A 183 -18.19 -2.42 7.39
CA ASP A 183 -19.54 -3.00 7.46
C ASP A 183 -19.47 -4.34 8.19
N ALA A 184 -19.95 -4.40 9.42
CA ALA A 184 -19.93 -5.59 10.27
C ALA A 184 -20.67 -6.79 9.61
N THR A 185 -21.75 -6.54 8.88
CA THR A 185 -22.50 -7.58 8.16
C THR A 185 -21.69 -8.14 7.00
N ALA A 186 -21.04 -7.28 6.21
CA ALA A 186 -20.13 -7.71 5.14
C ALA A 186 -18.92 -8.44 5.70
N ALA A 187 -18.33 -7.98 6.82
CA ALA A 187 -17.20 -8.64 7.48
C ALA A 187 -17.54 -10.07 7.93
N ALA A 188 -18.75 -10.30 8.47
CA ALA A 188 -19.22 -11.63 8.85
C ALA A 188 -19.37 -12.56 7.61
N LYS A 189 -20.00 -12.05 6.53
CA LYS A 189 -20.13 -12.80 5.27
C LYS A 189 -18.79 -13.12 4.63
N ALA A 190 -17.87 -12.15 4.61
CA ALA A 190 -16.51 -12.31 4.08
C ALA A 190 -15.72 -13.35 4.89
N SER A 191 -15.89 -13.37 6.22
CA SER A 191 -15.27 -14.40 7.07
C SER A 191 -15.75 -15.81 6.71
N ALA A 192 -17.06 -16.00 6.54
CA ALA A 192 -17.62 -17.28 6.13
C ALA A 192 -17.13 -17.71 4.72
N TYR A 193 -17.04 -16.77 3.79
CA TYR A 193 -16.47 -17.01 2.46
C TYR A 193 -15.00 -17.45 2.53
N LEU A 194 -14.18 -16.79 3.35
CA LEU A 194 -12.78 -17.16 3.52
C LEU A 194 -12.59 -18.51 4.21
N GLU A 195 -13.49 -18.91 5.12
CA GLU A 195 -13.49 -20.27 5.69
C GLU A 195 -13.71 -21.34 4.62
N LYS A 196 -14.59 -21.07 3.66
CA LYS A 196 -14.78 -21.95 2.49
C LYS A 196 -13.53 -22.00 1.63
N CYS A 197 -12.88 -20.85 1.35
CA CYS A 197 -11.62 -20.85 0.61
C CYS A 197 -10.54 -21.70 1.31
N LEU A 198 -10.44 -21.63 2.63
CA LEU A 198 -9.50 -22.45 3.41
C LEU A 198 -9.80 -23.96 3.27
N GLN A 199 -11.07 -24.37 3.35
CA GLN A 199 -11.48 -25.77 3.17
C GLN A 199 -11.15 -26.29 1.77
N GLU A 200 -11.28 -25.40 0.74
CA GLU A 200 -10.95 -25.70 -0.65
C GLU A 200 -9.45 -25.55 -0.95
N GLN A 201 -8.59 -25.28 0.05
CA GLN A 201 -7.15 -25.06 -0.10
C GLN A 201 -6.82 -23.94 -1.10
N ASN A 202 -7.68 -22.94 -1.18
CA ASN A 202 -7.66 -21.84 -2.15
C ASN A 202 -7.45 -20.49 -1.45
N SER A 203 -7.38 -19.42 -2.22
CA SER A 203 -7.19 -18.04 -1.76
C SER A 203 -8.17 -17.08 -2.41
N SER A 204 -8.29 -15.90 -1.85
CA SER A 204 -9.14 -14.83 -2.37
C SER A 204 -8.36 -13.53 -2.60
N GLY A 205 -8.80 -12.77 -3.58
CA GLY A 205 -8.47 -11.37 -3.77
C GLY A 205 -9.50 -10.45 -3.11
N GLY A 206 -9.43 -9.17 -3.43
CA GLY A 206 -10.40 -8.19 -2.98
C GLY A 206 -10.06 -6.78 -3.46
N ILE A 207 -10.78 -5.80 -2.93
CA ILE A 207 -10.62 -4.39 -3.25
C ILE A 207 -10.35 -3.62 -1.96
N ILE A 208 -9.35 -2.75 -2.01
CA ILE A 208 -9.06 -1.76 -0.97
C ILE A 208 -9.53 -0.41 -1.50
N GLU A 209 -10.32 0.32 -0.72
CA GLU A 209 -10.60 1.73 -0.97
C GLU A 209 -9.77 2.58 0.00
N CYS A 210 -9.27 3.70 -0.50
CA CYS A 210 -8.51 4.68 0.26
C CYS A 210 -9.12 6.06 0.07
N GLN A 211 -9.33 6.75 1.17
CA GLN A 211 -9.92 8.09 1.27
C GLN A 211 -8.91 9.03 1.93
N ILE A 212 -8.73 10.22 1.37
CA ILE A 212 -7.82 11.26 1.86
C ILE A 212 -8.62 12.52 2.10
N PHE A 213 -8.57 13.01 3.35
CA PHE A 213 -9.31 14.17 3.82
C PHE A 213 -8.34 15.34 4.07
N GLY A 214 -8.84 16.57 3.93
CA GLY A 214 -8.10 17.78 4.29
C GLY A 214 -7.07 18.24 3.25
N LEU A 215 -7.09 17.70 2.02
CA LEU A 215 -6.14 18.14 1.01
C LEU A 215 -6.38 19.58 0.57
N PRO A 216 -5.36 20.44 0.53
CA PRO A 216 -5.46 21.73 -0.12
C PRO A 216 -5.66 21.57 -1.63
N VAL A 217 -6.25 22.60 -2.26
CA VAL A 217 -6.38 22.68 -3.72
C VAL A 217 -5.01 22.87 -4.36
N GLY A 218 -4.74 22.16 -5.46
CA GLY A 218 -3.59 22.40 -6.34
C GLY A 218 -2.36 21.53 -6.05
N LEU A 219 -2.49 20.38 -5.37
CA LEU A 219 -1.41 19.42 -5.24
C LEU A 219 -1.31 18.54 -6.49
N GLY A 220 -0.11 18.33 -7.00
CA GLY A 220 0.17 17.65 -8.25
C GLY A 220 0.33 18.65 -9.40
N ASP A 221 0.84 18.18 -10.53
CA ASP A 221 1.11 19.00 -11.71
C ASP A 221 0.39 18.44 -12.95
N PRO A 222 0.04 19.30 -13.90
CA PRO A 222 -0.48 18.83 -15.19
C PRO A 222 0.52 17.93 -15.93
N VAL A 223 0.01 17.19 -16.91
CA VAL A 223 0.75 16.33 -17.84
C VAL A 223 1.25 15.05 -17.17
N PHE A 224 2.52 14.93 -16.78
CA PHE A 224 3.10 13.65 -16.35
C PHE A 224 3.14 13.45 -14.84
N GLU A 225 3.16 14.53 -14.07
CA GLU A 225 3.23 14.49 -12.59
C GLU A 225 1.85 14.72 -11.94
N LYS A 226 0.80 14.25 -12.62
CA LYS A 226 -0.56 14.28 -12.06
C LYS A 226 -0.61 13.55 -10.74
N LEU A 227 -1.34 14.08 -9.78
CA LEU A 227 -1.51 13.45 -8.47
C LEU A 227 -2.12 12.05 -8.57
N ASP A 228 -3.15 11.89 -9.42
CA ASP A 228 -3.79 10.59 -9.70
C ASP A 228 -2.83 9.59 -10.36
N ALA A 229 -1.98 10.05 -11.30
CA ALA A 229 -0.97 9.21 -11.95
C ALA A 229 0.12 8.76 -10.96
N ASN A 230 0.59 9.65 -10.07
CA ASN A 230 1.58 9.32 -9.05
C ASN A 230 1.00 8.39 -7.98
N LEU A 231 -0.25 8.59 -7.57
CA LEU A 231 -0.97 7.63 -6.71
C LEU A 231 -1.11 6.27 -7.40
N ALA A 232 -1.51 6.23 -8.66
CA ALA A 232 -1.60 4.98 -9.42
C ALA A 232 -0.25 4.25 -9.50
N LYS A 233 0.85 4.96 -9.78
CA LYS A 233 2.22 4.41 -9.77
C LYS A 233 2.58 3.85 -8.40
N ALA A 234 2.31 4.58 -7.32
CA ALA A 234 2.58 4.16 -5.95
C ALA A 234 1.84 2.85 -5.62
N ILE A 235 0.54 2.82 -5.87
CA ILE A 235 -0.36 1.72 -5.50
C ILE A 235 -0.14 0.49 -6.39
N LEU A 236 0.01 0.65 -7.70
CA LEU A 236 0.33 -0.45 -8.63
C LEU A 236 1.72 -1.05 -8.38
N SER A 237 2.63 -0.32 -7.71
CA SER A 237 3.94 -0.84 -7.29
C SER A 237 3.85 -1.84 -6.13
N ILE A 238 2.74 -1.90 -5.41
CA ILE A 238 2.51 -2.86 -4.32
C ILE A 238 2.31 -4.24 -4.92
N GLY A 239 3.02 -5.24 -4.39
CA GLY A 239 2.88 -6.63 -4.83
C GLY A 239 1.42 -7.10 -4.77
N ALA A 240 0.97 -7.84 -5.79
CA ALA A 240 -0.38 -8.35 -5.99
C ALA A 240 -1.46 -7.30 -6.38
N VAL A 241 -1.20 -6.02 -6.37
CA VAL A 241 -2.13 -5.02 -6.94
C VAL A 241 -2.15 -5.17 -8.45
N LYS A 242 -3.36 -5.17 -9.05
CA LYS A 242 -3.61 -5.39 -10.48
C LYS A 242 -4.51 -4.33 -11.11
N GLY A 243 -5.16 -3.51 -10.32
CA GLY A 243 -6.01 -2.43 -10.80
C GLY A 243 -5.97 -1.24 -9.87
N PHE A 244 -6.17 -0.06 -10.45
CA PHE A 244 -6.33 1.21 -9.77
C PHE A 244 -7.41 1.99 -10.51
N GLU A 245 -8.32 2.60 -9.76
CA GLU A 245 -9.31 3.53 -10.29
C GLU A 245 -9.58 4.65 -9.27
N ILE A 246 -9.79 5.86 -9.77
CA ILE A 246 -10.06 7.05 -8.98
C ILE A 246 -11.47 7.58 -9.29
N GLY A 247 -12.20 8.04 -8.27
CA GLY A 247 -13.54 8.55 -8.42
C GLY A 247 -14.49 7.51 -9.04
N ALA A 248 -15.19 7.88 -10.11
CA ALA A 248 -16.07 6.99 -10.86
C ALA A 248 -15.32 5.85 -11.57
N GLY A 249 -13.99 6.00 -11.75
CA GLY A 249 -13.14 4.95 -12.32
C GLY A 249 -13.63 4.50 -13.69
N PHE A 250 -13.67 3.18 -13.93
CA PHE A 250 -14.18 2.61 -15.18
C PHE A 250 -15.66 2.92 -15.45
N GLY A 251 -16.45 3.23 -14.41
CA GLY A 251 -17.84 3.65 -14.54
C GLY A 251 -18.02 4.93 -15.37
N ALA A 252 -17.01 5.83 -15.37
CA ALA A 252 -17.05 7.05 -16.17
C ALA A 252 -17.19 6.80 -17.68
N ALA A 253 -16.69 5.66 -18.18
CA ALA A 253 -16.76 5.30 -19.61
C ALA A 253 -18.20 5.08 -20.13
N THR A 254 -19.17 4.83 -19.25
CA THR A 254 -20.57 4.60 -19.59
C THR A 254 -21.47 5.79 -19.28
N THR A 255 -20.90 6.93 -18.87
CA THR A 255 -21.62 8.16 -18.57
C THR A 255 -21.54 9.17 -19.73
N THR A 256 -22.27 10.27 -19.59
CA THR A 256 -22.18 11.43 -20.51
C THR A 256 -21.59 12.65 -19.77
N GLY A 257 -21.13 13.67 -20.50
CA GLY A 257 -20.64 14.88 -19.85
C GLY A 257 -21.66 15.52 -18.89
N LEU A 258 -22.94 15.50 -19.21
CA LEU A 258 -24.01 16.01 -18.34
C LEU A 258 -24.17 15.24 -17.04
N THR A 259 -23.89 13.94 -17.04
CA THR A 259 -24.07 13.06 -15.87
C THR A 259 -22.79 12.84 -15.07
N ASN A 260 -21.62 13.12 -15.68
CA ASN A 260 -20.32 12.90 -15.05
C ASN A 260 -19.64 14.20 -14.57
N ASN A 261 -20.00 15.35 -15.11
CA ASN A 261 -19.37 16.62 -14.71
C ASN A 261 -19.74 16.99 -13.27
N ASP A 262 -18.74 17.21 -12.44
CA ASP A 262 -18.88 17.70 -11.08
C ASP A 262 -19.14 19.21 -11.08
N ALA A 263 -20.41 19.62 -10.96
CA ALA A 263 -20.79 21.02 -10.98
C ALA A 263 -20.26 21.75 -9.73
N PHE A 264 -19.58 22.88 -9.93
CA PHE A 264 -19.17 23.73 -8.82
C PHE A 264 -20.36 24.39 -8.14
N CYS A 265 -20.27 24.60 -6.84
CA CYS A 265 -21.24 25.30 -6.02
C CYS A 265 -20.56 26.12 -4.91
N MET A 266 -21.31 26.99 -4.28
CA MET A 266 -20.89 27.67 -3.04
C MET A 266 -21.43 26.90 -1.84
N GLU A 267 -20.55 26.54 -0.92
CA GLU A 267 -20.92 25.87 0.35
C GLU A 267 -20.15 26.55 1.49
N ASN A 268 -20.87 27.05 2.48
CA ASN A 268 -20.28 27.75 3.64
C ASN A 268 -19.28 28.86 3.27
N GLY A 269 -19.51 29.59 2.16
CA GLY A 269 -18.64 30.66 1.69
C GLY A 269 -17.40 30.20 0.90
N HIS A 270 -17.27 28.92 0.64
CA HIS A 270 -16.17 28.34 -0.15
C HIS A 270 -16.68 27.68 -1.44
N ILE A 271 -15.81 27.63 -2.45
CA ILE A 271 -16.08 26.87 -3.68
C ILE A 271 -15.99 25.38 -3.35
N SER A 272 -17.03 24.65 -3.70
CA SER A 272 -17.17 23.20 -3.51
C SER A 272 -17.77 22.58 -4.77
N LYS A 273 -18.01 21.26 -4.76
CA LYS A 273 -18.66 20.50 -5.84
C LYS A 273 -19.91 19.78 -5.34
N ARG A 274 -20.93 19.68 -6.20
CA ARG A 274 -22.19 18.96 -5.90
C ARG A 274 -22.02 17.44 -5.92
N THR A 275 -21.10 16.95 -6.72
CA THR A 275 -20.75 15.54 -6.91
C THR A 275 -19.23 15.39 -6.92
N ASN A 276 -18.73 14.16 -6.86
CA ASN A 276 -17.29 13.91 -6.84
C ASN A 276 -16.93 12.70 -7.73
N TYR A 277 -17.42 12.69 -8.97
CA TYR A 277 -17.10 11.64 -9.94
C TYR A 277 -15.62 11.65 -10.34
N SER A 278 -14.98 12.83 -10.30
CA SER A 278 -13.54 12.99 -10.52
C SER A 278 -12.68 12.38 -9.41
N GLY A 279 -13.25 12.10 -8.24
CA GLY A 279 -12.53 11.50 -7.11
C GLY A 279 -11.53 12.43 -6.43
N GLY A 280 -11.77 13.75 -6.45
CA GLY A 280 -10.95 14.75 -5.75
C GLY A 280 -9.80 15.32 -6.58
N THR A 281 -9.72 15.03 -7.89
CA THR A 281 -8.68 15.56 -8.77
C THR A 281 -9.27 16.14 -10.05
N LEU A 282 -8.78 17.31 -10.45
CA LEU A 282 -9.11 17.97 -11.73
C LEU A 282 -7.81 18.42 -12.41
N GLY A 283 -7.64 18.10 -13.69
CA GLY A 283 -6.44 18.47 -14.44
C GLY A 283 -5.13 17.88 -13.90
N GLY A 284 -5.21 16.83 -13.06
CA GLY A 284 -4.05 16.22 -12.39
C GLY A 284 -3.71 16.83 -11.02
N MET A 285 -4.51 17.77 -10.53
CA MET A 285 -4.30 18.43 -9.25
C MET A 285 -5.47 18.15 -8.30
N SER A 286 -5.21 18.14 -6.99
CA SER A 286 -6.27 18.08 -5.99
C SER A 286 -7.21 19.29 -6.09
N ASP A 287 -8.50 19.08 -5.88
CA ASP A 287 -9.52 20.11 -6.02
C ASP A 287 -10.15 20.54 -4.68
N GLY A 288 -9.60 20.05 -3.55
CA GLY A 288 -10.08 20.32 -2.19
C GLY A 288 -11.23 19.42 -1.72
N SER A 289 -11.81 18.60 -2.60
CA SER A 289 -12.79 17.60 -2.22
C SER A 289 -12.11 16.37 -1.62
N LEU A 290 -12.93 15.46 -1.06
CA LEU A 290 -12.45 14.13 -0.68
C LEU A 290 -11.76 13.46 -1.88
N LEU A 291 -10.48 13.14 -1.73
CA LEU A 291 -9.79 12.31 -2.72
C LEU A 291 -9.98 10.84 -2.36
N PHE A 292 -10.48 10.04 -3.31
CA PHE A 292 -10.64 8.60 -3.08
C PHE A 292 -10.33 7.78 -4.31
N PHE A 293 -9.78 6.60 -4.07
CA PHE A 293 -9.46 5.63 -5.12
C PHE A 293 -9.66 4.20 -4.61
N ARG A 294 -9.69 3.25 -5.55
CA ARG A 294 -9.78 1.81 -5.27
C ARG A 294 -8.62 1.06 -5.91
N ALA A 295 -8.15 0.03 -5.20
CA ALA A 295 -7.07 -0.84 -5.64
C ALA A 295 -7.53 -2.31 -5.64
N ALA A 296 -7.45 -2.97 -6.79
CA ALA A 296 -7.77 -4.38 -6.91
C ALA A 296 -6.54 -5.25 -6.60
N VAL A 297 -6.69 -6.16 -5.66
CA VAL A 297 -5.64 -7.08 -5.19
C VAL A 297 -5.98 -8.49 -5.65
N LYS A 298 -5.07 -9.14 -6.40
CA LYS A 298 -5.27 -10.52 -6.84
C LYS A 298 -5.19 -11.52 -5.69
N PRO A 299 -5.78 -12.72 -5.83
CA PRO A 299 -5.59 -13.81 -4.88
C PRO A 299 -4.12 -14.15 -4.67
N THR A 300 -3.77 -14.63 -3.49
CA THR A 300 -2.44 -15.15 -3.18
C THR A 300 -2.14 -16.36 -4.06
N PRO A 301 -1.06 -16.37 -4.85
CA PRO A 301 -0.81 -17.47 -5.79
C PRO A 301 -0.27 -18.73 -5.11
N SER A 302 0.23 -18.64 -3.88
CA SER A 302 0.65 -19.81 -3.10
C SER A 302 -0.57 -20.48 -2.48
N ILE A 303 -1.06 -21.55 -3.09
CA ILE A 303 -2.20 -22.35 -2.62
C ILE A 303 -1.82 -23.82 -2.54
N ALA A 304 -2.52 -24.57 -1.67
CA ALA A 304 -2.28 -25.99 -1.51
C ALA A 304 -3.05 -26.86 -2.51
N ALA A 305 -4.03 -26.30 -3.22
CA ALA A 305 -4.68 -26.97 -4.34
C ALA A 305 -3.66 -27.27 -5.46
N THR A 306 -3.84 -28.40 -6.14
CA THR A 306 -2.99 -28.82 -7.26
C THR A 306 -3.04 -27.81 -8.40
N GLN A 307 -1.88 -27.45 -8.94
CA GLN A 307 -1.70 -26.48 -10.03
C GLN A 307 -0.79 -27.06 -11.12
N GLN A 308 -1.08 -26.74 -12.37
CA GLN A 308 -0.21 -27.05 -13.50
C GLN A 308 0.92 -26.03 -13.59
N THR A 309 2.14 -26.51 -13.93
CA THR A 309 3.30 -25.66 -14.18
C THR A 309 4.35 -26.40 -15.01
N VAL A 310 5.51 -25.77 -15.20
CA VAL A 310 6.67 -26.38 -15.86
C VAL A 310 7.88 -26.38 -14.91
N ASN A 311 8.71 -27.43 -15.02
CA ASN A 311 10.00 -27.46 -14.36
C ASN A 311 11.09 -26.74 -15.21
N LYS A 312 12.29 -26.63 -14.65
CA LYS A 312 13.43 -25.99 -15.35
C LYS A 312 13.90 -26.76 -16.59
N ASP A 313 13.54 -28.04 -16.74
CA ASP A 313 13.85 -28.84 -17.92
C ASP A 313 12.79 -28.69 -19.03
N GLY A 314 11.79 -27.81 -18.85
CA GLY A 314 10.72 -27.57 -19.80
C GLY A 314 9.61 -28.65 -19.82
N LYS A 315 9.52 -29.50 -18.77
CA LYS A 315 8.48 -30.53 -18.68
C LYS A 315 7.30 -29.99 -17.89
N GLU A 316 6.09 -30.22 -18.41
CA GLU A 316 4.84 -29.96 -17.70
C GLU A 316 4.72 -30.89 -16.50
N ILE A 317 4.36 -30.32 -15.35
CA ILE A 317 4.21 -31.01 -14.08
C ILE A 317 3.00 -30.50 -13.29
N GLU A 318 2.52 -31.30 -12.38
CA GLU A 318 1.55 -30.88 -11.35
C GLU A 318 2.28 -30.62 -10.05
N ILE A 319 1.92 -29.54 -9.37
CA ILE A 319 2.47 -29.19 -8.07
C ILE A 319 1.36 -28.83 -7.09
N SER A 320 1.65 -29.04 -5.81
CA SER A 320 0.89 -28.46 -4.69
C SER A 320 1.88 -27.71 -3.82
N ILE A 321 1.67 -26.41 -3.64
CA ILE A 321 2.60 -25.59 -2.85
C ILE A 321 2.32 -25.85 -1.37
N LYS A 322 3.18 -26.66 -0.74
CA LYS A 322 3.14 -26.91 0.70
C LYS A 322 3.68 -25.69 1.46
N GLY A 323 3.13 -25.39 2.62
CA GLY A 323 3.65 -24.33 3.49
C GLY A 323 2.56 -23.48 4.12
N ARG A 324 3.01 -22.43 4.84
CA ARG A 324 2.14 -21.49 5.57
C ARG A 324 1.80 -20.31 4.66
N HIS A 325 0.64 -20.33 4.04
CA HIS A 325 0.20 -19.31 3.08
C HIS A 325 -0.92 -18.44 3.65
N ASP A 326 -0.99 -17.19 3.21
CA ASP A 326 -2.12 -16.31 3.48
C ASP A 326 -3.28 -16.67 2.53
N PRO A 327 -4.45 -17.14 2.98
CA PRO A 327 -5.63 -17.30 2.12
C PRO A 327 -6.14 -15.96 1.61
N ILE A 328 -5.76 -14.86 2.24
CA ILE A 328 -6.01 -13.49 1.80
C ILE A 328 -4.93 -12.55 2.31
N ILE A 329 -4.52 -11.59 1.47
CA ILE A 329 -3.55 -10.54 1.83
C ILE A 329 -4.16 -9.15 1.94
N VAL A 330 -5.41 -8.97 1.49
CA VAL A 330 -6.09 -7.66 1.46
C VAL A 330 -6.03 -6.93 2.81
N PRO A 331 -6.38 -7.55 3.96
CA PRO A 331 -6.33 -6.86 5.24
C PRO A 331 -4.94 -6.34 5.63
N ARG A 332 -3.89 -7.07 5.25
CA ARG A 332 -2.50 -6.65 5.48
C ARG A 332 -2.03 -5.58 4.51
N ALA A 333 -2.62 -5.53 3.33
CA ALA A 333 -2.30 -4.54 2.30
C ALA A 333 -2.95 -3.17 2.59
N VAL A 334 -4.00 -3.09 3.41
CA VAL A 334 -4.66 -1.82 3.80
C VAL A 334 -3.64 -0.80 4.29
N VAL A 335 -2.84 -1.14 5.30
CA VAL A 335 -1.82 -0.23 5.85
C VAL A 335 -0.70 0.09 4.86
N VAL A 336 -0.43 -0.79 3.90
CA VAL A 336 0.57 -0.53 2.83
C VAL A 336 0.03 0.50 1.84
N VAL A 337 -1.27 0.44 1.53
CA VAL A 337 -1.96 1.44 0.70
C VAL A 337 -1.94 2.79 1.39
N GLU A 338 -2.28 2.88 2.69
CA GLU A 338 -2.17 4.12 3.47
C GLU A 338 -0.75 4.71 3.43
N ALA A 339 0.26 3.87 3.67
CA ALA A 339 1.66 4.28 3.70
C ALA A 339 2.14 4.85 2.36
N MET A 340 1.85 4.15 1.25
CA MET A 340 2.25 4.60 -0.09
C MET A 340 1.48 5.86 -0.52
N THR A 341 0.22 5.98 -0.12
CA THR A 341 -0.58 7.20 -0.30
C THR A 341 0.04 8.36 0.45
N ALA A 342 0.38 8.19 1.71
CA ALA A 342 0.98 9.24 2.54
C ALA A 342 2.31 9.75 1.97
N ILE A 343 3.19 8.85 1.53
CA ILE A 343 4.45 9.22 0.89
C ILE A 343 4.18 10.07 -0.36
N THR A 344 3.22 9.66 -1.20
CA THR A 344 2.88 10.38 -2.44
C THR A 344 2.30 11.76 -2.17
N ILE A 345 1.39 11.86 -1.20
CA ILE A 345 0.75 13.13 -0.83
C ILE A 345 1.78 14.08 -0.21
N LEU A 346 2.63 13.60 0.70
CA LEU A 346 3.66 14.44 1.32
C LEU A 346 4.68 14.94 0.29
N ASP A 347 5.12 14.09 -0.63
CA ASP A 347 6.03 14.48 -1.72
C ASP A 347 5.41 15.57 -2.62
N ALA A 348 4.12 15.43 -2.96
CA ALA A 348 3.38 16.44 -3.71
C ALA A 348 3.22 17.76 -2.92
N LEU A 349 2.97 17.71 -1.60
CA LEU A 349 2.89 18.88 -0.74
C LEU A 349 4.21 19.64 -0.69
N LEU A 350 5.33 18.96 -0.49
CA LEU A 350 6.66 19.57 -0.48
C LEU A 350 6.99 20.19 -1.83
N SER A 351 6.66 19.53 -2.93
CA SER A 351 6.85 20.07 -4.29
C SER A 351 6.03 21.34 -4.53
N ASN A 352 4.79 21.38 -4.00
CA ASN A 352 3.89 22.53 -4.17
C ASN A 352 4.34 23.79 -3.42
N MET A 353 5.26 23.69 -2.46
CA MET A 353 5.76 24.86 -1.69
C MET A 353 6.39 25.93 -2.60
N THR A 354 6.97 25.54 -3.72
CA THR A 354 7.64 26.44 -4.68
C THR A 354 6.77 26.85 -5.85
N ALA A 355 5.50 26.47 -5.89
CA ALA A 355 4.61 26.73 -7.03
C ALA A 355 4.23 28.23 -7.19
N ARG A 356 4.36 29.04 -6.14
CA ARG A 356 3.96 30.46 -6.14
C ARG A 356 5.09 31.35 -5.65
N LEU A 357 5.43 32.36 -6.47
CA LEU A 357 6.50 33.31 -6.15
C LEU A 357 6.22 34.12 -4.88
N ASP A 358 4.99 34.55 -4.66
CA ASP A 358 4.60 35.29 -3.45
C ASP A 358 4.88 34.46 -2.17
N ARG A 359 4.56 33.19 -2.16
CA ARG A 359 4.84 32.28 -1.01
C ARG A 359 6.35 32.13 -0.75
N ILE A 360 7.16 32.02 -1.81
CA ILE A 360 8.62 31.96 -1.69
C ILE A 360 9.15 33.26 -1.09
N ILE A 361 8.66 34.41 -1.56
CA ILE A 361 9.06 35.73 -1.05
C ILE A 361 8.68 35.85 0.43
N ASP A 362 7.45 35.50 0.80
CA ASP A 362 6.96 35.62 2.17
C ASP A 362 7.77 34.73 3.12
N PHE A 363 8.14 33.51 2.70
CA PHE A 363 8.97 32.59 3.49
C PHE A 363 10.37 33.16 3.81
N TYR A 364 11.02 33.81 2.85
CA TYR A 364 12.38 34.35 3.04
C TYR A 364 12.43 35.79 3.55
N ARG A 365 11.30 36.46 3.73
CA ARG A 365 11.21 37.84 4.25
C ARG A 365 10.75 37.92 5.70
N GLN A 366 10.56 36.77 6.36
CA GLN A 366 10.21 36.67 7.78
C GLN A 366 11.40 36.95 8.69
#